data_5a47a2c1b60109ab3f0dd1b9ab9ae751
#
_entry.id   5a47a2c1b60109ab3f0dd1b9ab9ae751
#
_cell.length_a   1.000
_cell.length_b   1.000
_cell.length_c   1.000
_cell.angle_alpha   90.00
_cell.angle_beta   90.00
_cell.angle_gamma   90.00
#
_symmetry.space_group_name_H-M   'P 1'
#
loop_
_entity.id
_entity.type
_entity.pdbx_description
1 polymer ?
#
loop_
_entity_poly.entity_id
_entity_poly.type
_entity_poly.pdbx_seq_one_letter_code
_entity_poly.pdbx_strand_id
1 'polypeptide(L)'
;LGADTQPGAPLIAPRPNEDLASHRDTGQYTLELYASLRSPYTAVIFDRAVAFVKASGVTLSLRPVLPMVMRGVPATREKGIYIFTDAAREARAAGVPYGNFYDPIGDPARRCYALYPWAAAQGKGVKLCSSFLRHAFVLGVNTNNHRGLRKVVEAAGLDWSAAQPHREDNTWAALLEDNRQTMYEAGLWGVPSFRLLDPSGEPLLSTWGQDRLWLVAHTLRDALT
;
A
#
# COMPACT_ATOMS: atom_id res chain seq x y z
N LEU A 1 0.48 -28.17 4.69
CA LEU A 1 -0.41 -27.09 4.28
C LEU A 1 -1.83 -27.39 4.74
N GLY A 2 -2.13 -27.41 6.03
CA GLY A 2 -3.40 -27.79 6.65
C GLY A 2 -4.68 -27.14 6.10
N ALA A 3 -4.97 -27.36 4.83
CA ALA A 3 -6.27 -27.02 4.29
C ALA A 3 -7.28 -27.96 4.90
N ASP A 4 -8.23 -27.42 5.62
CA ASP A 4 -9.42 -28.16 6.05
C ASP A 4 -10.14 -28.62 4.77
N THR A 5 -10.34 -29.92 4.63
CA THR A 5 -10.99 -30.55 3.48
C THR A 5 -12.50 -30.65 3.65
N GLN A 6 -13.06 -30.11 4.72
CA GLN A 6 -14.49 -30.12 4.96
C GLN A 6 -15.24 -29.29 3.90
N PRO A 7 -16.38 -29.76 3.38
CA PRO A 7 -17.22 -28.96 2.50
C PRO A 7 -17.63 -27.65 3.17
N GLY A 8 -17.35 -26.52 2.51
CA GLY A 8 -17.64 -25.18 3.04
C GLY A 8 -16.55 -24.58 3.92
N ALA A 9 -15.42 -25.26 4.13
CA ALA A 9 -14.28 -24.68 4.82
C ALA A 9 -13.78 -23.42 4.10
N PRO A 10 -13.35 -22.38 4.85
CA PRO A 10 -12.85 -21.16 4.24
C PRO A 10 -11.57 -21.45 3.44
N LEU A 11 -11.44 -20.85 2.26
CA LEU A 11 -10.27 -20.99 1.38
C LEU A 11 -9.00 -20.36 1.99
N ILE A 12 -9.15 -19.54 3.01
CA ILE A 12 -8.07 -18.85 3.75
C ILE A 12 -8.29 -19.13 5.23
N ALA A 13 -7.24 -19.50 5.93
CA ALA A 13 -7.28 -19.65 7.38
C ALA A 13 -7.73 -18.33 8.05
N PRO A 14 -8.58 -18.37 9.07
CA PRO A 14 -8.95 -17.21 9.85
C PRO A 14 -7.70 -16.50 10.37
N ARG A 15 -7.66 -15.16 10.20
CA ARG A 15 -6.56 -14.34 10.71
C ARG A 15 -6.92 -13.79 12.08
N PRO A 16 -5.93 -13.59 12.96
CA PRO A 16 -6.14 -12.89 14.21
C PRO A 16 -6.72 -11.49 13.98
N ASN A 17 -7.43 -10.97 14.97
CA ASN A 17 -8.00 -9.64 14.92
C ASN A 17 -6.91 -8.56 14.84
N GLU A 18 -7.17 -7.49 14.11
CA GLU A 18 -6.35 -6.29 14.00
C GLU A 18 -6.71 -5.24 15.08
N ASP A 19 -7.61 -5.59 16.00
CA ASP A 19 -8.09 -4.69 17.04
C ASP A 19 -7.05 -4.48 18.13
N LEU A 20 -6.86 -3.24 18.52
CA LEU A 20 -6.01 -2.82 19.65
C LEU A 20 -6.79 -2.76 20.97
N ALA A 21 -8.06 -3.13 20.99
CA ALA A 21 -8.99 -2.95 22.12
C ALA A 21 -9.01 -1.49 22.58
N SER A 22 -8.66 -1.23 23.86
CA SER A 22 -8.61 0.13 24.41
C SER A 22 -7.25 0.82 24.26
N HIS A 23 -6.23 0.12 23.73
CA HIS A 23 -4.89 0.67 23.61
C HIS A 23 -4.77 1.61 22.42
N ARG A 24 -4.27 2.81 22.65
CA ARG A 24 -4.01 3.78 21.59
C ARG A 24 -2.67 4.48 21.86
N ASP A 25 -1.93 4.66 20.79
CA ASP A 25 -0.75 5.51 20.76
C ASP A 25 -1.16 7.00 20.68
N THR A 26 -0.27 7.88 21.09
CA THR A 26 -0.39 9.34 21.01
C THR A 26 0.50 9.94 19.92
N GLY A 27 0.86 9.15 18.90
CA GLY A 27 1.73 9.55 17.79
C GLY A 27 3.23 9.38 18.09
N GLN A 28 3.58 8.58 19.10
CA GLN A 28 4.97 8.30 19.47
C GLN A 28 5.57 7.18 18.62
N TYR A 29 4.78 6.15 18.31
CA TYR A 29 5.19 5.06 17.44
C TYR A 29 4.99 5.44 15.97
N THR A 30 5.84 4.91 15.11
CA THR A 30 5.74 5.13 13.64
C THR A 30 5.54 3.83 12.90
N LEU A 31 4.51 3.79 12.06
CA LEU A 31 4.31 2.71 11.10
C LEU A 31 4.81 3.16 9.72
N GLU A 32 5.94 2.62 9.27
CA GLU A 32 6.37 2.74 7.89
C GLU A 32 5.62 1.74 7.03
N LEU A 33 4.98 2.22 5.96
CA LEU A 33 4.31 1.41 4.95
C LEU A 33 5.04 1.54 3.62
N TYR A 34 5.75 0.48 3.22
CA TYR A 34 6.34 0.37 1.89
C TYR A 34 5.28 -0.14 0.91
N ALA A 35 4.91 0.69 -0.04
CA ALA A 35 3.76 0.47 -0.90
C ALA A 35 4.09 0.75 -2.37
N SER A 36 3.44 0.04 -3.29
CA SER A 36 3.58 0.30 -4.72
C SER A 36 2.24 0.48 -5.40
N LEU A 37 2.15 1.51 -6.25
CA LEU A 37 0.94 1.80 -7.02
C LEU A 37 0.59 0.73 -8.07
N ARG A 38 1.52 -0.18 -8.38
CA ARG A 38 1.24 -1.30 -9.29
C ARG A 38 1.03 -2.63 -8.56
N SER A 39 1.14 -2.68 -7.24
CA SER A 39 0.99 -3.93 -6.50
C SER A 39 -0.47 -4.24 -6.19
N PRO A 40 -1.02 -5.36 -6.69
CA PRO A 40 -2.36 -5.82 -6.33
C PRO A 40 -2.52 -6.03 -4.81
N TYR A 41 -1.52 -6.58 -4.16
CA TYR A 41 -1.53 -6.76 -2.69
C TYR A 41 -1.49 -5.44 -1.93
N THR A 42 -0.79 -4.42 -2.47
CA THR A 42 -0.89 -3.07 -1.90
C THR A 42 -2.32 -2.54 -2.01
N ALA A 43 -3.00 -2.75 -3.14
CA ALA A 43 -4.39 -2.32 -3.31
C ALA A 43 -5.34 -2.98 -2.29
N VAL A 44 -5.08 -4.23 -1.90
CA VAL A 44 -5.89 -4.94 -0.89
C VAL A 44 -5.70 -4.37 0.51
N ILE A 45 -4.48 -3.97 0.89
CA ILE A 45 -4.17 -3.61 2.29
C ILE A 45 -4.12 -2.11 2.55
N PHE A 46 -3.93 -1.27 1.52
CA PHE A 46 -3.59 0.14 1.70
C PHE A 46 -4.58 0.91 2.58
N ASP A 47 -5.86 0.88 2.22
CA ASP A 47 -6.89 1.61 2.98
C ASP A 47 -7.15 0.98 4.36
N ARG A 48 -6.94 -0.33 4.52
CA ARG A 48 -7.00 -1.00 5.84
C ARG A 48 -5.86 -0.53 6.73
N ALA A 49 -4.63 -0.43 6.20
CA ALA A 49 -3.49 0.10 6.95
C ALA A 49 -3.71 1.58 7.34
N VAL A 50 -4.27 2.40 6.45
CA VAL A 50 -4.63 3.79 6.77
C VAL A 50 -5.71 3.87 7.85
N ALA A 51 -6.73 3.00 7.78
CA ALA A 51 -7.76 2.91 8.81
C ALA A 51 -7.19 2.47 10.16
N PHE A 52 -6.30 1.47 10.15
CA PHE A 52 -5.57 1.02 11.34
C PHE A 52 -4.77 2.16 11.98
N VAL A 53 -3.99 2.90 11.21
CA VAL A 53 -3.22 4.07 11.68
C VAL A 53 -4.14 5.09 12.35
N LYS A 54 -5.27 5.40 11.74
CA LYS A 54 -6.25 6.32 12.31
C LYS A 54 -6.86 5.80 13.63
N ALA A 55 -7.11 4.50 13.71
CA ALA A 55 -7.68 3.87 14.90
C ALA A 55 -6.66 3.74 16.02
N SER A 56 -5.42 3.36 15.69
CA SER A 56 -4.35 3.11 16.66
C SER A 56 -3.69 4.38 17.21
N GLY A 57 -3.72 5.47 16.47
CA GLY A 57 -3.04 6.72 16.83
C GLY A 57 -1.56 6.79 16.46
N VAL A 58 -0.99 5.73 15.84
CA VAL A 58 0.41 5.75 15.39
C VAL A 58 0.62 6.76 14.25
N THR A 59 1.83 7.24 14.09
CA THR A 59 2.22 8.07 12.95
C THR A 59 2.45 7.21 11.71
N LEU A 60 1.83 7.54 10.57
CA LEU A 60 2.09 6.87 9.30
C LEU A 60 3.24 7.52 8.55
N SER A 61 4.26 6.74 8.24
CA SER A 61 5.31 7.09 7.27
C SER A 61 5.09 6.28 5.98
N LEU A 62 4.43 6.89 4.99
CA LEU A 62 4.25 6.23 3.69
C LEU A 62 5.55 6.29 2.88
N ARG A 63 6.03 5.11 2.49
CA ARG A 63 7.27 4.89 1.72
C ARG A 63 6.95 4.28 0.35
N PRO A 64 6.56 5.08 -0.65
CA PRO A 64 6.32 4.55 -1.99
C PRO A 64 7.59 3.95 -2.59
N VAL A 65 7.45 2.80 -3.29
CA VAL A 65 8.55 2.16 -4.02
C VAL A 65 8.08 1.66 -5.38
N LEU A 66 8.97 1.62 -6.37
CA LEU A 66 8.68 0.97 -7.64
C LEU A 66 8.62 -0.56 -7.45
N PRO A 67 7.65 -1.25 -8.07
CA PRO A 67 7.59 -2.70 -8.02
C PRO A 67 8.78 -3.32 -8.75
N MET A 68 9.16 -4.54 -8.37
CA MET A 68 10.30 -5.26 -8.95
C MET A 68 10.23 -5.33 -10.47
N VAL A 69 9.05 -5.60 -11.04
CA VAL A 69 8.84 -5.68 -12.50
C VAL A 69 9.15 -4.36 -13.22
N MET A 70 8.98 -3.21 -12.57
CA MET A 70 9.33 -1.90 -13.14
C MET A 70 10.80 -1.53 -12.91
N ARG A 71 11.55 -2.35 -12.18
CA ARG A 71 12.99 -2.24 -11.91
C ARG A 71 13.82 -3.27 -12.67
N GLY A 72 13.23 -3.92 -13.69
CA GLY A 72 13.92 -4.90 -14.53
C GLY A 72 13.99 -6.32 -13.94
N VAL A 73 13.34 -6.61 -12.82
CA VAL A 73 13.20 -7.97 -12.30
C VAL A 73 12.05 -8.66 -13.02
N PRO A 74 12.29 -9.68 -13.85
CA PRO A 74 11.25 -10.28 -14.67
C PRO A 74 10.23 -11.05 -13.81
N ALA A 75 8.98 -11.02 -14.23
CA ALA A 75 7.93 -11.89 -13.73
C ALA A 75 7.34 -12.67 -14.91
N THR A 76 7.18 -13.98 -14.77
CA THR A 76 6.52 -14.77 -15.81
C THR A 76 5.03 -14.40 -15.90
N ARG A 77 4.41 -14.72 -17.04
CA ARG A 77 2.97 -14.51 -17.24
C ARG A 77 2.15 -15.28 -16.19
N GLU A 78 2.54 -16.50 -15.90
CA GLU A 78 1.87 -17.38 -14.91
C GLU A 78 1.94 -16.75 -13.52
N LYS A 79 3.10 -16.23 -13.11
CA LYS A 79 3.25 -15.51 -11.85
C LYS A 79 2.37 -14.26 -11.80
N GLY A 80 2.26 -13.53 -12.91
CA GLY A 80 1.37 -12.37 -13.01
C GLY A 80 -0.09 -12.76 -12.81
N ILE A 81 -0.58 -13.78 -13.51
CA ILE A 81 -1.94 -14.31 -13.37
C ILE A 81 -2.19 -14.77 -11.94
N TYR A 82 -1.25 -15.53 -11.35
CA TYR A 82 -1.36 -15.97 -9.97
C TYR A 82 -1.54 -14.79 -9.00
N ILE A 83 -0.69 -13.76 -9.10
CA ILE A 83 -0.74 -12.60 -8.20
C ILE A 83 -2.11 -11.89 -8.28
N PHE A 84 -2.65 -11.66 -9.47
CA PHE A 84 -3.96 -11.01 -9.62
C PHE A 84 -5.10 -11.87 -9.10
N THR A 85 -5.07 -13.17 -9.37
CA THR A 85 -6.10 -14.12 -8.90
C THR A 85 -6.04 -14.27 -7.38
N ASP A 86 -4.85 -14.38 -6.82
CA ASP A 86 -4.64 -14.49 -5.38
C ASP A 86 -5.05 -13.20 -4.65
N ALA A 87 -4.68 -12.03 -5.19
CA ALA A 87 -5.11 -10.75 -4.64
C ALA A 87 -6.64 -10.60 -4.65
N ALA A 88 -7.33 -11.09 -5.70
CA ALA A 88 -8.79 -11.09 -5.74
C ALA A 88 -9.41 -12.02 -4.68
N ARG A 89 -8.79 -13.18 -4.41
CA ARG A 89 -9.19 -14.10 -3.35
C ARG A 89 -9.00 -13.48 -1.96
N GLU A 90 -7.85 -12.85 -1.75
CA GLU A 90 -7.49 -12.17 -0.51
C GLU A 90 -8.42 -10.97 -0.23
N ALA A 91 -8.70 -10.16 -1.25
CA ALA A 91 -9.62 -9.03 -1.15
C ALA A 91 -11.03 -9.48 -0.75
N ARG A 92 -11.53 -10.57 -1.37
CA ARG A 92 -12.84 -11.16 -1.01
C ARG A 92 -12.88 -11.63 0.44
N ALA A 93 -11.82 -12.31 0.90
CA ALA A 93 -11.73 -12.77 2.29
C ALA A 93 -11.65 -11.60 3.28
N ALA A 94 -11.05 -10.49 2.89
CA ALA A 94 -10.95 -9.27 3.70
C ALA A 94 -12.16 -8.33 3.57
N GLY A 95 -13.15 -8.65 2.73
CA GLY A 95 -14.29 -7.77 2.46
C GLY A 95 -13.92 -6.46 1.73
N VAL A 96 -12.79 -6.45 1.01
CA VAL A 96 -12.26 -5.27 0.31
C VAL A 96 -12.70 -5.29 -1.15
N PRO A 97 -13.22 -4.18 -1.71
CA PRO A 97 -13.52 -4.08 -3.13
C PRO A 97 -12.27 -4.28 -3.99
N TYR A 98 -12.37 -5.16 -5.00
CA TYR A 98 -11.27 -5.46 -5.92
C TYR A 98 -11.81 -6.23 -7.13
N GLY A 99 -11.14 -6.12 -8.30
CA GLY A 99 -11.39 -7.03 -9.42
C GLY A 99 -11.72 -6.38 -10.75
N ASN A 100 -12.38 -5.21 -10.78
CA ASN A 100 -12.45 -4.42 -12.00
C ASN A 100 -11.20 -3.56 -12.07
N PHE A 101 -10.18 -3.98 -12.81
CA PHE A 101 -8.89 -3.31 -12.79
C PHE A 101 -8.36 -2.94 -14.18
N TYR A 102 -7.63 -1.84 -14.21
CA TYR A 102 -6.73 -1.42 -15.27
C TYR A 102 -5.30 -1.57 -14.74
N ASP A 103 -4.49 -2.48 -15.31
CA ASP A 103 -3.11 -2.70 -14.82
C ASP A 103 -2.26 -1.43 -14.99
N PRO A 104 -1.84 -0.78 -13.92
CA PRO A 104 -1.12 0.48 -13.98
C PRO A 104 0.40 0.30 -14.18
N ILE A 105 0.82 -0.76 -14.88
CA ILE A 105 2.24 -0.99 -15.14
C ILE A 105 2.84 0.10 -16.04
N GLY A 106 4.04 0.54 -15.71
CA GLY A 106 4.78 1.52 -16.52
C GLY A 106 4.32 2.96 -16.31
N ASP A 107 3.94 3.63 -17.38
CA ASP A 107 3.61 5.07 -17.37
C ASP A 107 2.47 5.48 -16.45
N PRO A 108 1.38 4.70 -16.31
CA PRO A 108 0.33 5.09 -15.37
C PRO A 108 0.83 5.30 -13.94
N ALA A 109 1.66 4.36 -13.44
CA ALA A 109 2.26 4.47 -12.12
C ALA A 109 3.26 5.65 -12.04
N ARG A 110 4.13 5.80 -13.06
CA ARG A 110 5.12 6.89 -13.12
C ARG A 110 4.45 8.26 -13.11
N ARG A 111 3.39 8.46 -13.88
CA ARG A 111 2.63 9.72 -13.94
C ARG A 111 1.99 10.07 -12.60
N CYS A 112 1.52 9.09 -11.85
CA CYS A 112 1.01 9.34 -10.51
C CYS A 112 2.14 9.63 -9.52
N TYR A 113 3.28 8.93 -9.63
CA TYR A 113 4.46 9.21 -8.81
C TYR A 113 5.03 10.61 -9.07
N ALA A 114 4.97 11.13 -10.29
CA ALA A 114 5.36 12.50 -10.58
C ALA A 114 4.57 13.55 -9.76
N LEU A 115 3.30 13.25 -9.47
CA LEU A 115 2.45 14.10 -8.64
C LEU A 115 2.62 13.87 -7.13
N TYR A 116 3.29 12.77 -6.73
CA TYR A 116 3.36 12.38 -5.32
C TYR A 116 4.10 13.40 -4.44
N PRO A 117 5.31 13.92 -4.80
CA PRO A 117 6.01 14.92 -3.98
C PRO A 117 5.18 16.17 -3.73
N TRP A 118 4.53 16.69 -4.78
CA TRP A 118 3.62 17.83 -4.70
C TRP A 118 2.40 17.56 -3.81
N ALA A 119 1.78 16.39 -3.92
CA ALA A 119 0.65 15.99 -3.09
C ALA A 119 1.07 15.76 -1.64
N ALA A 120 2.24 15.17 -1.40
CA ALA A 120 2.80 14.94 -0.08
C ALA A 120 3.09 16.26 0.66
N ALA A 121 3.65 17.25 -0.04
CA ALA A 121 3.88 18.58 0.51
C ALA A 121 2.59 19.29 0.99
N GLN A 122 1.41 18.87 0.48
CA GLN A 122 0.09 19.34 0.92
C GLN A 122 -0.57 18.41 1.96
N GLY A 123 0.14 17.41 2.49
CA GLY A 123 -0.42 16.39 3.38
C GLY A 123 -1.42 15.44 2.71
N LYS A 124 -1.41 15.37 1.38
CA LYS A 124 -2.37 14.57 0.59
C LYS A 124 -1.73 13.38 -0.15
N GLY A 125 -0.46 13.07 0.09
CA GLY A 125 0.23 11.94 -0.55
C GLY A 125 -0.47 10.60 -0.32
N VAL A 126 -0.91 10.32 0.91
CA VAL A 126 -1.68 9.12 1.25
C VAL A 126 -3.00 9.06 0.48
N LYS A 127 -3.72 10.18 0.42
CA LYS A 127 -5.00 10.28 -0.31
C LYS A 127 -4.82 10.09 -1.81
N LEU A 128 -3.73 10.61 -2.39
CA LEU A 128 -3.41 10.41 -3.79
C LEU A 128 -3.15 8.94 -4.10
N CYS A 129 -2.34 8.26 -3.28
CA CYS A 129 -2.05 6.83 -3.45
C CYS A 129 -3.30 5.96 -3.27
N SER A 130 -4.13 6.20 -2.24
CA SER A 130 -5.41 5.53 -2.03
C SER A 130 -6.34 5.71 -3.22
N SER A 131 -6.52 6.95 -3.68
CA SER A 131 -7.33 7.27 -4.86
C SER A 131 -6.83 6.55 -6.11
N PHE A 132 -5.52 6.55 -6.35
CA PHE A 132 -4.95 5.85 -7.50
C PHE A 132 -5.22 4.34 -7.47
N LEU A 133 -4.94 3.70 -6.34
CA LEU A 133 -5.16 2.26 -6.15
C LEU A 133 -6.64 1.90 -6.36
N ARG A 134 -7.55 2.69 -5.80
CA ARG A 134 -8.99 2.51 -6.00
C ARG A 134 -9.39 2.66 -7.48
N HIS A 135 -8.92 3.70 -8.17
CA HIS A 135 -9.26 3.91 -9.58
C HIS A 135 -8.70 2.80 -10.47
N ALA A 136 -7.46 2.35 -10.21
CA ALA A 136 -6.83 1.30 -11.00
C ALA A 136 -7.42 -0.09 -10.71
N PHE A 137 -7.60 -0.48 -9.45
CA PHE A 137 -7.89 -1.88 -9.06
C PHE A 137 -9.36 -2.16 -8.71
N VAL A 138 -10.18 -1.12 -8.55
CA VAL A 138 -11.61 -1.28 -8.21
C VAL A 138 -12.51 -0.73 -9.31
N LEU A 139 -12.18 0.46 -9.84
CA LEU A 139 -13.03 1.16 -10.80
C LEU A 139 -12.63 0.91 -12.26
N GLY A 140 -11.52 0.25 -12.53
CA GLY A 140 -11.03 -0.07 -13.87
C GLY A 140 -10.72 1.18 -14.72
N VAL A 141 -10.36 2.28 -14.07
CA VAL A 141 -10.07 3.54 -14.75
C VAL A 141 -8.71 3.47 -15.43
N ASN A 142 -8.67 3.82 -16.71
CA ASN A 142 -7.40 4.02 -17.42
C ASN A 142 -6.66 5.23 -16.85
N THR A 143 -5.76 4.98 -15.90
CA THR A 143 -4.94 6.00 -15.23
C THR A 143 -3.77 6.48 -16.07
N ASN A 144 -3.59 5.97 -17.28
CA ASN A 144 -2.54 6.41 -18.21
C ASN A 144 -2.91 7.67 -19.01
N ASN A 145 -4.16 8.03 -19.09
CA ASN A 145 -4.58 9.23 -19.81
C ASN A 145 -4.94 10.39 -18.86
N HIS A 146 -4.99 11.60 -19.40
CA HIS A 146 -5.32 12.82 -18.66
C HIS A 146 -6.65 12.72 -17.91
N ARG A 147 -7.68 12.15 -18.54
CA ARG A 147 -9.02 12.03 -17.96
C ARG A 147 -9.01 11.12 -16.72
N GLY A 148 -8.30 9.99 -16.80
CA GLY A 148 -8.19 9.05 -15.68
C GLY A 148 -7.33 9.60 -14.55
N LEU A 149 -6.18 10.20 -14.88
CA LEU A 149 -5.31 10.81 -13.87
C LEU A 149 -5.98 12.01 -13.18
N ARG A 150 -6.75 12.81 -13.92
CA ARG A 150 -7.58 13.89 -13.35
C ARG A 150 -8.57 13.36 -12.32
N LYS A 151 -9.28 12.27 -12.62
CA LYS A 151 -10.21 11.64 -11.65
C LYS A 151 -9.50 11.22 -10.36
N VAL A 152 -8.29 10.66 -10.48
CA VAL A 152 -7.46 10.27 -9.33
C VAL A 152 -7.13 11.50 -8.46
N VAL A 153 -6.66 12.57 -9.09
CA VAL A 153 -6.26 13.82 -8.40
C VAL A 153 -7.46 14.47 -7.70
N GLU A 154 -8.57 14.65 -8.41
CA GLU A 154 -9.78 15.28 -7.87
C GLU A 154 -10.39 14.45 -6.72
N ALA A 155 -10.42 13.12 -6.85
CA ALA A 155 -10.91 12.23 -5.79
C ALA A 155 -10.00 12.22 -4.55
N ALA A 156 -8.72 12.57 -4.68
CA ALA A 156 -7.82 12.79 -3.56
C ALA A 156 -8.03 14.15 -2.88
N GLY A 157 -8.96 14.99 -3.39
CA GLY A 157 -9.21 16.34 -2.93
C GLY A 157 -8.14 17.35 -3.33
N LEU A 158 -7.43 17.06 -4.42
CA LEU A 158 -6.41 17.92 -5.02
C LEU A 158 -6.99 18.66 -6.24
N ASP A 159 -6.48 19.87 -6.51
CA ASP A 159 -6.85 20.63 -7.70
C ASP A 159 -6.09 20.14 -8.93
N TRP A 160 -6.83 19.77 -9.98
CA TRP A 160 -6.23 19.30 -11.22
C TRP A 160 -5.43 20.37 -11.96
N SER A 161 -5.85 21.63 -11.91
CA SER A 161 -5.14 22.71 -12.57
C SER A 161 -3.79 22.96 -11.89
N ALA A 162 -3.75 22.93 -10.56
CA ALA A 162 -2.53 23.02 -9.78
C ALA A 162 -1.59 21.80 -9.95
N ALA A 163 -2.13 20.63 -10.31
CA ALA A 163 -1.32 19.43 -10.56
C ALA A 163 -0.55 19.49 -11.90
N GLN A 164 -0.99 20.30 -12.87
CA GLN A 164 -0.43 20.30 -14.23
C GLN A 164 1.09 20.57 -14.29
N PRO A 165 1.66 21.56 -13.57
CA PRO A 165 3.10 21.83 -13.59
C PRO A 165 3.95 20.67 -13.05
N HIS A 166 3.38 19.79 -12.22
CA HIS A 166 4.10 18.71 -11.55
C HIS A 166 4.08 17.37 -12.29
N ARG A 167 3.42 17.30 -13.44
CA ARG A 167 3.26 16.06 -14.20
C ARG A 167 4.55 15.49 -14.78
N GLU A 168 5.54 16.35 -14.98
CA GLU A 168 6.87 15.99 -15.52
C GLU A 168 7.95 16.06 -14.41
N ASP A 169 7.54 16.17 -13.15
CA ASP A 169 8.47 16.15 -12.03
C ASP A 169 9.16 14.78 -11.95
N ASN A 170 10.48 14.77 -11.82
CA ASN A 170 11.30 13.58 -11.74
C ASN A 170 11.87 13.34 -10.32
N THR A 171 11.61 14.21 -9.37
CA THR A 171 12.12 14.09 -7.99
C THR A 171 11.60 12.85 -7.29
N TRP A 172 10.45 12.34 -7.70
CA TRP A 172 9.90 11.09 -7.22
C TRP A 172 10.85 9.89 -7.40
N ALA A 173 11.67 9.88 -8.45
CA ALA A 173 12.54 8.74 -8.75
C ALA A 173 13.60 8.54 -7.66
N ALA A 174 14.26 9.61 -7.23
CA ALA A 174 15.21 9.57 -6.11
C ALA A 174 14.51 9.18 -4.81
N LEU A 175 13.36 9.78 -4.51
CA LEU A 175 12.57 9.47 -3.32
C LEU A 175 12.19 7.98 -3.25
N LEU A 176 11.72 7.39 -4.35
CA LEU A 176 11.34 5.98 -4.38
C LEU A 176 12.56 5.05 -4.28
N GLU A 177 13.70 5.48 -4.83
CA GLU A 177 14.95 4.73 -4.71
C GLU A 177 15.48 4.73 -3.27
N ASP A 178 15.47 5.89 -2.59
CA ASP A 178 15.83 5.98 -1.17
C ASP A 178 14.94 5.10 -0.29
N ASN A 179 13.62 5.13 -0.55
CA ASN A 179 12.68 4.24 0.13
C ASN A 179 12.99 2.76 -0.13
N ARG A 180 13.38 2.41 -1.36
CA ARG A 180 13.77 1.04 -1.69
C ARG A 180 15.03 0.60 -0.94
N GLN A 181 16.03 1.46 -0.85
CA GLN A 181 17.27 1.18 -0.13
C GLN A 181 16.98 0.96 1.36
N THR A 182 16.23 1.87 1.99
CA THR A 182 15.79 1.75 3.39
C THR A 182 15.00 0.45 3.62
N MET A 183 14.14 0.06 2.66
CA MET A 183 13.41 -1.21 2.73
C MET A 183 14.36 -2.42 2.73
N TYR A 184 15.40 -2.41 1.90
CA TYR A 184 16.37 -3.50 1.81
C TYR A 184 17.29 -3.57 3.03
N GLU A 185 17.74 -2.44 3.54
CA GLU A 185 18.51 -2.36 4.80
C GLU A 185 17.73 -2.94 5.99
N ALA A 186 16.41 -2.82 5.97
CA ALA A 186 15.52 -3.44 6.94
C ALA A 186 15.26 -4.95 6.70
N GLY A 187 15.96 -5.57 5.76
CA GLY A 187 15.77 -6.99 5.40
C GLY A 187 14.48 -7.27 4.62
N LEU A 188 13.79 -6.24 4.15
CA LEU A 188 12.56 -6.35 3.38
C LEU A 188 12.85 -6.20 1.88
N TRP A 189 12.12 -6.94 1.02
CA TRP A 189 12.42 -6.95 -0.42
C TRP A 189 11.18 -6.82 -1.31
N GLY A 190 9.99 -6.94 -0.75
CA GLY A 190 8.71 -6.92 -1.47
C GLY A 190 7.73 -5.89 -0.94
N VAL A 191 6.61 -5.71 -1.61
CA VAL A 191 5.52 -4.81 -1.22
C VAL A 191 4.18 -5.51 -1.26
N PRO A 192 3.28 -5.17 -0.32
CA PRO A 192 3.42 -4.23 0.79
C PRO A 192 4.33 -4.78 1.89
N SER A 193 5.09 -3.90 2.55
CA SER A 193 5.85 -4.24 3.76
C SER A 193 5.60 -3.20 4.84
N PHE A 194 5.77 -3.62 6.09
CA PHE A 194 5.56 -2.80 7.26
C PHE A 194 6.80 -2.81 8.14
N ARG A 195 7.13 -1.65 8.72
CA ARG A 195 8.03 -1.54 9.86
C ARG A 195 7.32 -0.74 10.95
N LEU A 196 7.24 -1.29 12.14
CA LEU A 196 6.79 -0.58 13.31
C LEU A 196 8.03 -0.13 14.10
N LEU A 197 8.15 1.16 14.28
CA LEU A 197 9.24 1.79 15.01
C LEU A 197 8.73 2.29 16.36
N ASP A 198 9.56 2.16 17.39
CA ASP A 198 9.31 2.71 18.71
C ASP A 198 9.56 4.23 18.74
N PRO A 199 9.33 4.92 19.88
CA PRO A 199 9.58 6.36 20.02
C PRO A 199 11.04 6.78 19.82
N SER A 200 12.00 5.86 19.94
CA SER A 200 13.42 6.13 19.67
C SER A 200 13.79 5.95 18.18
N GLY A 201 12.88 5.39 17.40
CA GLY A 201 13.09 5.06 15.99
C GLY A 201 13.64 3.65 15.76
N GLU A 202 13.76 2.84 16.81
CA GLU A 202 14.22 1.45 16.69
C GLU A 202 13.09 0.53 16.23
N PRO A 203 13.39 -0.46 15.35
CA PRO A 203 12.38 -1.34 14.80
C PRO A 203 11.92 -2.39 15.81
N LEU A 204 10.62 -2.37 16.15
CA LEU A 204 9.97 -3.44 16.92
C LEU A 204 9.54 -4.59 16.01
N LEU A 205 9.21 -4.29 14.77
CA LEU A 205 8.77 -5.28 13.80
C LEU A 205 9.13 -4.84 12.39
N SER A 206 9.65 -5.78 11.59
CA SER A 206 9.74 -5.66 10.14
C SER A 206 9.08 -6.88 9.51
N THR A 207 8.06 -6.68 8.66
CA THR A 207 7.30 -7.79 8.06
C THR A 207 6.82 -7.47 6.66
N TRP A 208 6.72 -8.51 5.82
CA TRP A 208 6.23 -8.43 4.45
C TRP A 208 4.91 -9.19 4.29
N GLY A 209 3.99 -8.61 3.54
CA GLY A 209 2.74 -9.24 3.15
C GLY A 209 1.50 -8.43 3.54
N GLN A 210 0.52 -8.42 2.64
CA GLN A 210 -0.77 -7.75 2.87
C GLN A 210 -1.59 -8.38 4.01
N ASP A 211 -1.22 -9.58 4.41
CA ASP A 211 -1.86 -10.40 5.42
C ASP A 211 -1.21 -10.26 6.81
N ARG A 212 -0.31 -9.29 7.01
CA ARG A 212 0.47 -9.12 8.26
C ARG A 212 0.05 -7.95 9.14
N LEU A 213 -1.04 -7.25 8.80
CA LEU A 213 -1.49 -6.10 9.61
C LEU A 213 -1.88 -6.51 11.04
N TRP A 214 -2.43 -7.71 11.21
CA TRP A 214 -2.71 -8.26 12.54
C TRP A 214 -1.44 -8.38 13.41
N LEU A 215 -0.29 -8.74 12.79
CA LEU A 215 0.97 -8.86 13.51
C LEU A 215 1.46 -7.48 13.96
N VAL A 216 1.33 -6.46 13.10
CA VAL A 216 1.60 -5.06 13.46
C VAL A 216 0.72 -4.64 14.65
N ALA A 217 -0.58 -4.96 14.61
CA ALA A 217 -1.51 -4.64 15.69
C ALA A 217 -1.12 -5.31 17.02
N HIS A 218 -0.75 -6.60 16.98
CA HIS A 218 -0.32 -7.33 18.16
C HIS A 218 0.96 -6.75 18.76
N THR A 219 1.99 -6.51 17.91
CA THR A 219 3.26 -5.92 18.36
C THR A 219 3.05 -4.54 18.98
N LEU A 220 2.22 -3.70 18.36
CA LEU A 220 1.91 -2.38 18.90
C LEU A 220 1.18 -2.47 20.25
N ARG A 221 0.17 -3.35 20.36
CA ARG A 221 -0.57 -3.54 21.61
C ARG A 221 0.37 -3.98 22.74
N ASP A 222 1.25 -4.94 22.46
CA ASP A 222 2.21 -5.44 23.45
C ASP A 222 3.21 -4.36 23.88
N ALA A 223 3.55 -3.42 22.99
CA ALA A 223 4.43 -2.28 23.28
C ALA A 223 3.72 -1.14 24.04
N LEU A 224 2.38 -1.09 24.00
CA LEU A 224 1.58 -0.08 24.72
C LEU A 224 1.11 -0.56 26.11
N THR A 225 1.36 -1.84 26.45
CA THR A 225 1.01 -2.45 27.74
C THR A 225 2.12 -2.30 28.74
#